data_3f903fbd2142b4f28e3ac613bf651e66
#
_entry.id   3f903fbd2142b4f28e3ac613bf651e66
#
_cell.length_a   1.000
_cell.length_b   1.000
_cell.length_c   1.000
_cell.angle_alpha   90.00
_cell.angle_beta   90.00
_cell.angle_gamma   90.00
#
_symmetry.space_group_name_H-M   'P 1'
#
loop_
_entity.id
_entity.type
_entity.pdbx_description
1 polymer ?
#
loop_
_entity_poly.entity_id
_entity_poly.type
_entity_poly.pdbx_seq_one_letter_code
_entity_poly.pdbx_strand_id
1 'polypeptide(L)'
;LHGTKAWCSGAASITHALVTAWNERDEPILAAIDLHQPGVRITRDGWMAVGMSASASVDVHFDHAKATCIGAPRAYLERAGFWHGGGGIAACWFGAATAIGEFVKRDTARRADPYKLAHLGAIDTALSGTASLLREAAARIDRAPQSDAMPDAFRVRLAAERSAVDVVEHAGRALGAAPLCRNRHLASLMADLPVFIRQSHAERDEAALAERLIKGECGTWKL
;
A
#
# COMPACT_ATOMS: atom_id res chain seq x y z
N LEU A 1 7.73 -26.43 -0.07
CA LEU A 1 8.03 -25.26 -0.90
C LEU A 1 9.49 -25.28 -1.36
N HIS A 2 9.72 -24.85 -2.60
CA HIS A 2 11.05 -24.66 -3.17
C HIS A 2 11.06 -23.33 -3.94
N GLY A 3 12.16 -22.56 -3.85
CA GLY A 3 12.33 -21.29 -4.55
C GLY A 3 12.61 -20.12 -3.62
N THR A 4 12.41 -18.90 -4.12
CA THR A 4 12.68 -17.66 -3.41
C THR A 4 11.44 -16.78 -3.36
N LYS A 5 11.11 -16.29 -2.19
CA LYS A 5 10.08 -15.26 -1.99
C LYS A 5 10.77 -13.94 -1.67
N ALA A 6 10.62 -12.99 -2.58
CA ALA A 6 11.11 -11.64 -2.35
C ALA A 6 10.16 -10.82 -1.47
N TRP A 7 10.70 -9.77 -0.88
CA TRP A 7 9.99 -8.74 -0.13
C TRP A 7 9.19 -9.26 1.06
N CYS A 8 9.81 -10.14 1.84
CA CYS A 8 9.22 -10.70 3.06
C CYS A 8 9.43 -9.77 4.25
N SER A 9 8.56 -8.77 4.40
CA SER A 9 8.63 -7.79 5.48
C SER A 9 8.55 -8.49 6.85
N GLY A 10 9.47 -8.14 7.75
CA GLY A 10 9.50 -8.64 9.12
C GLY A 10 9.79 -10.14 9.26
N ALA A 11 10.24 -10.83 8.22
CA ALA A 11 10.48 -12.29 8.24
C ALA A 11 11.35 -12.76 9.43
N ALA A 12 12.33 -11.97 9.81
CA ALA A 12 13.22 -12.28 10.94
C ALA A 12 12.53 -12.17 12.32
N SER A 13 11.33 -11.57 12.39
CA SER A 13 10.63 -11.28 13.65
C SER A 13 9.38 -12.14 13.87
N ILE A 14 9.00 -12.94 12.88
CA ILE A 14 7.79 -13.78 12.93
C ILE A 14 8.17 -15.26 12.89
N THR A 15 7.35 -16.10 13.47
CA THR A 15 7.57 -17.56 13.52
C THR A 15 6.95 -18.28 12.32
N HIS A 16 5.82 -17.81 11.84
CA HIS A 16 5.06 -18.42 10.77
C HIS A 16 4.65 -17.37 9.73
N ALA A 17 4.49 -17.81 8.49
CA ALA A 17 4.03 -16.98 7.39
C ALA A 17 2.95 -17.67 6.55
N LEU A 18 2.09 -16.86 5.95
CA LEU A 18 1.26 -17.28 4.84
C LEU A 18 1.94 -16.80 3.55
N VAL A 19 2.28 -17.74 2.68
CA VAL A 19 3.05 -17.49 1.47
C VAL A 19 2.23 -17.88 0.25
N THR A 20 2.14 -16.98 -0.73
CA THR A 20 1.61 -17.33 -2.04
C THR A 20 2.67 -18.11 -2.83
N ALA A 21 2.28 -19.23 -3.40
CA ALA A 21 3.12 -20.12 -4.18
C ALA A 21 2.32 -20.68 -5.36
N TRP A 22 2.94 -21.54 -6.16
CA TRP A 22 2.34 -22.22 -7.29
C TRP A 22 2.41 -23.73 -7.06
N ASN A 23 1.36 -24.47 -7.37
CA ASN A 23 1.38 -25.92 -7.32
C ASN A 23 1.97 -26.52 -8.64
N GLU A 24 2.04 -27.83 -8.71
CA GLU A 24 2.57 -28.56 -9.88
C GLU A 24 1.76 -28.36 -11.17
N ARG A 25 0.53 -27.83 -11.06
CA ARG A 25 -0.37 -27.49 -12.18
C ARG A 25 -0.31 -26.02 -12.55
N ASP A 26 0.66 -25.28 -12.00
CA ASP A 26 0.83 -23.84 -12.21
C ASP A 26 -0.39 -23.03 -11.72
N GLU A 27 -1.06 -23.51 -10.67
CA GLU A 27 -2.18 -22.82 -10.03
C GLU A 27 -1.71 -22.11 -8.77
N PRO A 28 -2.15 -20.85 -8.52
CA PRO A 28 -1.77 -20.11 -7.32
C PRO A 28 -2.41 -20.74 -6.07
N ILE A 29 -1.59 -20.97 -5.07
CA ILE A 29 -1.98 -21.50 -3.77
C ILE A 29 -1.54 -20.57 -2.64
N LEU A 30 -2.19 -20.70 -1.48
CA LEU A 30 -1.73 -20.13 -0.22
C LEU A 30 -1.18 -21.25 0.66
N ALA A 31 0.02 -21.06 1.18
CA ALA A 31 0.67 -22.04 2.04
C ALA A 31 1.05 -21.43 3.40
N ALA A 32 0.71 -22.10 4.48
CA ALA A 32 1.20 -21.79 5.82
C ALA A 32 2.53 -22.50 6.06
N ILE A 33 3.50 -21.78 6.58
CA ILE A 33 4.85 -22.29 6.78
C ILE A 33 5.45 -21.79 8.10
N ASP A 34 6.09 -22.70 8.83
CA ASP A 34 6.99 -22.36 9.94
C ASP A 34 8.33 -21.87 9.36
N LEU A 35 8.74 -20.67 9.74
CA LEU A 35 9.98 -20.07 9.25
C LEU A 35 11.24 -20.58 9.97
N HIS A 36 11.11 -21.33 11.07
CA HIS A 36 12.22 -21.87 11.87
C HIS A 36 12.52 -23.34 11.59
N GLN A 37 12.00 -23.91 10.49
CA GLN A 37 12.25 -25.29 10.11
C GLN A 37 13.47 -25.44 9.19
N PRO A 38 14.03 -26.67 9.05
CA PRO A 38 15.01 -26.98 8.02
C PRO A 38 14.47 -26.66 6.61
N GLY A 39 15.35 -26.18 5.73
CA GLY A 39 14.97 -25.77 4.37
C GLY A 39 14.42 -24.36 4.25
N VAL A 40 14.32 -23.59 5.34
CA VAL A 40 13.98 -22.15 5.31
C VAL A 40 15.22 -21.34 5.68
N ARG A 41 15.58 -20.41 4.82
CA ARG A 41 16.67 -19.46 5.07
C ARG A 41 16.20 -18.02 4.85
N ILE A 42 16.05 -17.29 5.94
CA ILE A 42 15.79 -15.86 5.92
C ILE A 42 17.11 -15.17 5.64
N THR A 43 17.18 -14.35 4.58
CA THR A 43 18.41 -13.65 4.20
C THR A 43 18.48 -12.26 4.84
N ARG A 44 19.54 -11.53 4.51
CA ARG A 44 19.64 -10.07 4.72
C ARG A 44 19.65 -9.32 3.40
N ASP A 45 19.37 -10.02 2.31
CA ASP A 45 19.45 -9.54 0.94
C ASP A 45 18.06 -9.10 0.42
N GLY A 46 18.04 -8.41 -0.70
CA GLY A 46 16.82 -8.02 -1.40
C GLY A 46 16.18 -6.71 -0.93
N TRP A 47 16.67 -6.10 0.17
CA TRP A 47 16.11 -4.84 0.67
C TRP A 47 17.18 -3.78 0.90
N MET A 48 17.39 -2.91 -0.10
CA MET A 48 18.37 -1.82 -0.10
C MET A 48 17.71 -0.44 -0.01
N ALA A 49 16.39 -0.38 0.19
CA ALA A 49 15.65 0.86 0.24
C ALA A 49 16.00 1.68 1.49
N VAL A 50 16.23 2.98 1.33
CA VAL A 50 16.45 3.93 2.42
C VAL A 50 15.14 4.21 3.15
N GLY A 51 14.07 4.53 2.39
CA GLY A 51 12.71 4.58 2.94
C GLY A 51 12.21 3.17 3.22
N MET A 52 11.36 3.02 4.23
CA MET A 52 10.86 1.72 4.70
C MET A 52 11.96 0.75 5.15
N SER A 53 13.15 1.25 5.47
CA SER A 53 14.29 0.40 5.88
C SER A 53 13.95 -0.50 7.08
N ALA A 54 13.16 0.00 8.03
CA ALA A 54 12.73 -0.73 9.21
C ALA A 54 11.83 -1.94 8.90
N SER A 55 11.23 -2.02 7.72
CA SER A 55 10.41 -3.17 7.31
C SER A 55 11.25 -4.42 7.06
N ALA A 56 12.53 -4.26 6.77
CA ALA A 56 13.47 -5.35 6.46
C ALA A 56 12.82 -6.40 5.52
N SER A 57 12.30 -5.91 4.38
CA SER A 57 11.56 -6.74 3.42
C SER A 57 12.52 -7.59 2.58
N VAL A 58 13.20 -8.50 3.26
CA VAL A 58 14.27 -9.34 2.70
C VAL A 58 13.75 -10.53 1.89
N ASP A 59 14.65 -11.21 1.21
CA ASP A 59 14.37 -12.46 0.52
C ASP A 59 14.38 -13.64 1.50
N VAL A 60 13.44 -14.57 1.29
CA VAL A 60 13.40 -15.86 2.00
C VAL A 60 13.54 -16.99 0.98
N HIS A 61 14.52 -17.85 1.18
CA HIS A 61 14.75 -19.03 0.35
C HIS A 61 14.12 -20.25 1.00
N PHE A 62 13.46 -21.04 0.19
CA PHE A 62 12.87 -22.33 0.54
C PHE A 62 13.56 -23.43 -0.25
N ASP A 63 14.03 -24.45 0.44
CA ASP A 63 14.60 -25.67 -0.13
C ASP A 63 13.88 -26.88 0.46
N HIS A 64 12.90 -27.40 -0.28
CA HIS A 64 12.02 -28.51 0.14
C HIS A 64 11.36 -28.30 1.53
N ALA A 65 11.13 -27.04 1.90
CA ALA A 65 10.51 -26.69 3.17
C ALA A 65 9.07 -27.22 3.26
N LYS A 66 8.70 -27.81 4.40
CA LYS A 66 7.35 -28.32 4.65
C LYS A 66 6.38 -27.15 4.78
N ALA A 67 5.21 -27.28 4.17
CA ALA A 67 4.14 -26.27 4.26
C ALA A 67 2.77 -26.93 4.16
N THR A 68 1.77 -26.28 4.71
CA THR A 68 0.37 -26.73 4.65
C THR A 68 -0.40 -25.82 3.71
N CYS A 69 -1.04 -26.38 2.69
CA CYS A 69 -1.94 -25.63 1.80
C CYS A 69 -3.17 -25.15 2.58
N ILE A 70 -3.52 -23.86 2.36
CA ILE A 70 -4.69 -23.22 2.96
C ILE A 70 -5.75 -22.98 1.88
N GLY A 71 -6.83 -23.74 1.95
CA GLY A 71 -7.91 -23.68 0.95
C GLY A 71 -7.56 -24.35 -0.37
N ALA A 72 -8.46 -24.24 -1.33
CA ALA A 72 -8.28 -24.71 -2.70
C ALA A 72 -7.35 -23.77 -3.48
N PRO A 73 -6.78 -24.23 -4.61
CA PRO A 73 -6.10 -23.35 -5.54
C PRO A 73 -6.98 -22.15 -5.89
N ARG A 74 -6.39 -20.96 -6.03
CA ARG A 74 -7.03 -19.66 -6.31
C ARG A 74 -7.92 -19.09 -5.19
N ALA A 75 -8.39 -19.89 -4.20
CA ALA A 75 -9.32 -19.45 -3.17
C ALA A 75 -8.92 -18.16 -2.45
N TYR A 76 -7.61 -17.95 -2.24
CA TYR A 76 -7.10 -16.71 -1.64
C TYR A 76 -7.36 -15.47 -2.50
N LEU A 77 -7.19 -15.58 -3.82
CA LEU A 77 -7.33 -14.46 -4.77
C LEU A 77 -8.79 -14.18 -5.11
N GLU A 78 -9.63 -15.22 -5.10
CA GLU A 78 -11.05 -15.15 -5.53
C GLU A 78 -12.00 -14.78 -4.39
N ARG A 79 -11.53 -14.79 -3.14
CA ARG A 79 -12.36 -14.37 -2.01
C ARG A 79 -12.68 -12.88 -2.06
N ALA A 80 -13.88 -12.47 -1.70
CA ALA A 80 -14.30 -11.06 -1.64
C ALA A 80 -13.32 -10.21 -0.80
N GLY A 81 -12.86 -10.72 0.35
CA GLY A 81 -11.92 -10.04 1.25
C GLY A 81 -10.53 -9.77 0.64
N PHE A 82 -10.17 -10.34 -0.52
CA PHE A 82 -8.90 -10.00 -1.19
C PHE A 82 -8.85 -8.52 -1.56
N TRP A 83 -9.91 -8.02 -2.17
CA TRP A 83 -9.99 -6.62 -2.57
C TRP A 83 -10.30 -5.68 -1.41
N HIS A 84 -10.98 -6.15 -0.34
CA HIS A 84 -11.11 -5.37 0.90
C HIS A 84 -9.73 -5.06 1.49
N GLY A 85 -8.86 -6.08 1.61
CA GLY A 85 -7.49 -5.88 2.04
C GLY A 85 -6.67 -5.03 1.07
N GLY A 86 -6.85 -5.26 -0.25
CA GLY A 86 -6.21 -4.47 -1.29
C GLY A 86 -6.55 -2.98 -1.21
N GLY A 87 -7.81 -2.64 -0.97
CA GLY A 87 -8.27 -1.27 -0.73
C GLY A 87 -7.79 -0.69 0.60
N GLY A 88 -7.69 -1.53 1.64
CA GLY A 88 -7.25 -1.12 2.97
C GLY A 88 -5.82 -0.56 3.00
N ILE A 89 -4.92 -1.03 2.13
CA ILE A 89 -3.56 -0.48 2.05
C ILE A 89 -3.54 1.00 1.64
N ALA A 90 -4.53 1.45 0.84
CA ALA A 90 -4.69 2.85 0.47
C ALA A 90 -4.93 3.75 1.69
N ALA A 91 -5.66 3.26 2.70
CA ALA A 91 -5.86 3.98 3.95
C ALA A 91 -4.55 4.13 4.75
N CYS A 92 -3.63 3.17 4.66
CA CYS A 92 -2.30 3.29 5.28
C CYS A 92 -1.47 4.40 4.58
N TRP A 93 -1.46 4.44 3.25
CA TRP A 93 -0.79 5.51 2.50
C TRP A 93 -1.38 6.87 2.80
N PHE A 94 -2.72 6.94 2.82
CA PHE A 94 -3.45 8.16 3.19
C PHE A 94 -3.11 8.64 4.60
N GLY A 95 -3.01 7.73 5.58
CA GLY A 95 -2.61 8.07 6.95
C GLY A 95 -1.22 8.70 7.03
N ALA A 96 -0.24 8.16 6.31
CA ALA A 96 1.09 8.73 6.22
C ALA A 96 1.10 10.12 5.55
N ALA A 97 0.37 10.26 4.43
CA ALA A 97 0.20 11.54 3.74
C ALA A 97 -0.48 12.60 4.65
N THR A 98 -1.52 12.19 5.39
CA THR A 98 -2.19 13.07 6.37
C THR A 98 -1.24 13.53 7.47
N ALA A 99 -0.38 12.66 8.00
CA ALA A 99 0.61 13.03 9.01
C ALA A 99 1.60 14.10 8.49
N ILE A 100 2.02 13.99 7.23
CA ILE A 100 2.84 15.01 6.56
C ILE A 100 2.05 16.32 6.40
N GLY A 101 0.81 16.27 5.92
CA GLY A 101 -0.07 17.44 5.77
C GLY A 101 -0.31 18.18 7.10
N GLU A 102 -0.54 17.45 8.19
CA GLU A 102 -0.69 18.03 9.52
C GLU A 102 0.60 18.72 10.02
N PHE A 103 1.77 18.22 9.59
CA PHE A 103 3.02 18.90 9.89
C PHE A 103 3.11 20.23 9.14
N VAL A 104 2.79 20.26 7.85
CA VAL A 104 2.75 21.50 7.04
C VAL A 104 1.77 22.50 7.65
N LYS A 105 0.58 22.07 8.03
CA LYS A 105 -0.46 22.89 8.66
C LYS A 105 0.05 23.55 9.94
N ARG A 106 0.68 22.78 10.84
CA ARG A 106 1.23 23.32 12.09
C ARG A 106 2.39 24.30 11.84
N ASP A 107 3.26 24.04 10.86
CA ASP A 107 4.36 24.95 10.51
C ASP A 107 3.83 26.24 9.91
N THR A 108 2.87 26.15 8.99
CA THR A 108 2.22 27.30 8.36
C THR A 108 1.48 28.16 9.38
N ALA A 109 0.81 27.57 10.38
CA ALA A 109 0.14 28.32 11.43
C ALA A 109 1.10 29.17 12.31
N ARG A 110 2.36 28.73 12.42
CA ARG A 110 3.40 29.48 13.15
C ARG A 110 3.98 30.65 12.35
N ARG A 111 4.13 30.44 11.04
CA ARG A 111 4.73 31.44 10.14
C ARG A 111 4.13 31.27 8.74
N ALA A 112 2.96 31.89 8.54
CA ALA A 112 2.29 31.91 7.26
C ALA A 112 2.97 32.84 6.26
N ASP A 113 2.98 32.43 5.01
CA ASP A 113 3.23 33.27 3.84
C ASP A 113 2.32 32.80 2.69
N PRO A 114 2.13 33.61 1.63
CA PRO A 114 1.21 33.25 0.54
C PRO A 114 1.53 31.92 -0.15
N TYR A 115 2.80 31.56 -0.26
CA TYR A 115 3.23 30.31 -0.91
C TYR A 115 2.94 29.10 -0.05
N LYS A 116 3.25 29.16 1.25
CA LYS A 116 2.88 28.10 2.21
C LYS A 116 1.38 27.88 2.26
N LEU A 117 0.58 28.96 2.26
CA LEU A 117 -0.87 28.85 2.23
C LEU A 117 -1.37 28.19 0.95
N ALA A 118 -0.78 28.51 -0.22
CA ALA A 118 -1.13 27.87 -1.48
C ALA A 118 -0.83 26.35 -1.45
N HIS A 119 0.35 25.97 -0.97
CA HIS A 119 0.72 24.55 -0.82
C HIS A 119 -0.17 23.81 0.18
N LEU A 120 -0.53 24.44 1.30
CA LEU A 120 -1.44 23.84 2.27
C LEU A 120 -2.84 23.65 1.68
N GLY A 121 -3.35 24.60 0.90
CA GLY A 121 -4.63 24.47 0.18
C GLY A 121 -4.63 23.32 -0.83
N ALA A 122 -3.53 23.11 -1.55
CA ALA A 122 -3.38 21.99 -2.46
C ALA A 122 -3.37 20.63 -1.70
N ILE A 123 -2.64 20.55 -0.58
CA ILE A 123 -2.62 19.37 0.31
C ILE A 123 -4.03 19.07 0.83
N ASP A 124 -4.75 20.09 1.31
CA ASP A 124 -6.12 19.93 1.82
C ASP A 124 -7.05 19.37 0.75
N THR A 125 -7.01 19.92 -0.46
CA THR A 125 -7.83 19.45 -1.59
C THR A 125 -7.57 17.99 -1.92
N ALA A 126 -6.29 17.59 -2.03
CA ALA A 126 -5.91 16.21 -2.31
C ALA A 126 -6.36 15.24 -1.21
N LEU A 127 -6.12 15.59 0.05
CA LEU A 127 -6.50 14.75 1.19
C LEU A 127 -8.02 14.67 1.38
N SER A 128 -8.74 15.77 1.27
CA SER A 128 -10.20 15.79 1.44
C SER A 128 -10.91 14.96 0.38
N GLY A 129 -10.50 15.05 -0.88
CA GLY A 129 -11.03 14.23 -1.97
C GLY A 129 -10.79 12.74 -1.73
N THR A 130 -9.56 12.38 -1.39
CA THR A 130 -9.17 10.97 -1.11
C THR A 130 -9.90 10.41 0.11
N ALA A 131 -10.04 11.19 1.18
CA ALA A 131 -10.79 10.79 2.38
C ALA A 131 -12.26 10.50 2.07
N SER A 132 -12.88 11.30 1.22
CA SER A 132 -14.27 11.10 0.79
C SER A 132 -14.43 9.80 0.01
N LEU A 133 -13.52 9.52 -0.91
CA LEU A 133 -13.51 8.29 -1.70
C LEU A 133 -13.28 7.04 -0.84
N LEU A 134 -12.35 7.10 0.12
CA LEU A 134 -12.10 6.01 1.07
C LEU A 134 -13.34 5.69 1.92
N ARG A 135 -14.03 6.72 2.45
CA ARG A 135 -15.26 6.53 3.23
C ARG A 135 -16.37 5.91 2.40
N GLU A 136 -16.55 6.37 1.16
CA GLU A 136 -17.57 5.83 0.27
C GLU A 136 -17.29 4.37 -0.09
N ALA A 137 -16.04 4.03 -0.42
CA ALA A 137 -15.63 2.65 -0.71
C ALA A 137 -15.87 1.73 0.50
N ALA A 138 -15.49 2.17 1.70
CA ALA A 138 -15.75 1.41 2.93
C ALA A 138 -17.25 1.17 3.13
N ALA A 139 -18.08 2.22 2.99
CA ALA A 139 -19.53 2.09 3.12
C ALA A 139 -20.15 1.15 2.07
N ARG A 140 -19.63 1.09 0.85
CA ARG A 140 -20.08 0.12 -0.17
C ARG A 140 -19.72 -1.31 0.22
N ILE A 141 -18.49 -1.53 0.68
CA ILE A 141 -18.05 -2.84 1.16
C ILE A 141 -18.94 -3.31 2.33
N ASP A 142 -19.21 -2.44 3.30
CA ASP A 142 -20.03 -2.78 4.46
C ASP A 142 -21.48 -3.14 4.07
N ARG A 143 -22.05 -2.47 3.06
CA ARG A 143 -23.40 -2.78 2.56
C ARG A 143 -23.46 -4.10 1.79
N ALA A 144 -22.39 -4.50 1.11
CA ALA A 144 -22.38 -5.68 0.26
C ALA A 144 -21.01 -6.41 0.32
N PRO A 145 -20.65 -7.02 1.47
CA PRO A 145 -19.31 -7.54 1.70
C PRO A 145 -18.92 -8.75 0.83
N GLN A 146 -19.87 -9.36 0.17
CA GLN A 146 -19.64 -10.48 -0.76
C GLN A 146 -19.55 -10.04 -2.23
N SER A 147 -19.81 -8.76 -2.52
CA SER A 147 -19.70 -8.23 -3.88
C SER A 147 -18.25 -8.03 -4.29
N ASP A 148 -18.00 -7.99 -5.61
CA ASP A 148 -16.69 -7.66 -6.16
C ASP A 148 -16.31 -6.20 -5.84
N ALA A 149 -15.39 -6.02 -4.92
CA ALA A 149 -14.87 -4.72 -4.50
C ALA A 149 -13.63 -4.27 -5.30
N MET A 150 -13.22 -5.00 -6.36
CA MET A 150 -12.04 -4.65 -7.16
C MET A 150 -12.10 -3.22 -7.72
N PRO A 151 -13.20 -2.75 -8.33
CA PRO A 151 -13.25 -1.38 -8.86
C PRO A 151 -13.08 -0.31 -7.78
N ASP A 152 -13.71 -0.51 -6.62
CA ASP A 152 -13.57 0.43 -5.49
C ASP A 152 -12.16 0.38 -4.90
N ALA A 153 -11.57 -0.82 -4.75
CA ALA A 153 -10.20 -0.98 -4.30
C ALA A 153 -9.20 -0.28 -5.22
N PHE A 154 -9.34 -0.41 -6.54
CA PHE A 154 -8.47 0.29 -7.48
C PHE A 154 -8.65 1.80 -7.42
N ARG A 155 -9.87 2.31 -7.38
CA ARG A 155 -10.14 3.76 -7.28
C ARG A 155 -9.48 4.36 -6.03
N VAL A 156 -9.64 3.74 -4.86
CA VAL A 156 -9.04 4.27 -3.63
C VAL A 156 -7.52 4.14 -3.62
N ARG A 157 -6.94 3.07 -4.19
CA ARG A 157 -5.49 2.90 -4.30
C ARG A 157 -4.87 3.97 -5.19
N LEU A 158 -5.41 4.16 -6.39
CA LEU A 158 -4.92 5.14 -7.36
C LEU A 158 -5.08 6.58 -6.86
N ALA A 159 -6.20 6.88 -6.21
CA ALA A 159 -6.42 8.20 -5.60
C ALA A 159 -5.47 8.46 -4.43
N ALA A 160 -5.28 7.48 -3.54
CA ALA A 160 -4.39 7.62 -2.39
C ALA A 160 -2.92 7.72 -2.82
N GLU A 161 -2.49 6.96 -3.83
CA GLU A 161 -1.15 7.07 -4.41
C GLU A 161 -0.91 8.48 -4.97
N ARG A 162 -1.82 8.99 -5.81
CA ARG A 162 -1.70 10.34 -6.39
C ARG A 162 -1.67 11.40 -5.31
N SER A 163 -2.61 11.34 -4.37
CA SER A 163 -2.66 12.25 -3.22
C SER A 163 -1.37 12.23 -2.39
N ALA A 164 -0.79 11.06 -2.16
CA ALA A 164 0.47 10.92 -1.43
C ALA A 164 1.64 11.57 -2.17
N VAL A 165 1.72 11.43 -3.50
CA VAL A 165 2.73 12.10 -4.33
C VAL A 165 2.57 13.62 -4.23
N ASP A 166 1.35 14.12 -4.41
CA ASP A 166 1.05 15.57 -4.33
C ASP A 166 1.42 16.13 -2.95
N VAL A 167 1.06 15.42 -1.88
CA VAL A 167 1.37 15.84 -0.50
C VAL A 167 2.88 15.90 -0.25
N VAL A 168 3.64 14.90 -0.70
CA VAL A 168 5.11 14.90 -0.55
C VAL A 168 5.73 16.07 -1.31
N GLU A 169 5.30 16.33 -2.53
CA GLU A 169 5.81 17.43 -3.34
C GLU A 169 5.49 18.79 -2.71
N HIS A 170 4.22 19.03 -2.38
CA HIS A 170 3.80 20.30 -1.79
C HIS A 170 4.41 20.53 -0.39
N ALA A 171 4.54 19.48 0.43
CA ALA A 171 5.19 19.58 1.74
C ALA A 171 6.68 19.96 1.61
N GLY A 172 7.40 19.35 0.68
CA GLY A 172 8.80 19.69 0.43
C GLY A 172 9.00 21.15 0.04
N ARG A 173 8.11 21.68 -0.81
CA ARG A 173 8.14 23.09 -1.25
C ARG A 173 7.73 24.07 -0.13
N ALA A 174 6.71 23.74 0.64
CA ALA A 174 6.22 24.59 1.73
C ALA A 174 7.20 24.71 2.87
N LEU A 175 7.84 23.61 3.22
CA LEU A 175 8.71 23.52 4.41
C LEU A 175 10.17 23.86 4.13
N GLY A 176 10.66 23.63 2.91
CA GLY A 176 12.07 23.73 2.57
C GLY A 176 12.92 22.67 3.28
N ALA A 177 14.22 22.81 3.22
CA ALA A 177 15.17 21.80 3.71
C ALA A 177 15.25 21.68 5.25
N ALA A 178 15.07 22.78 5.98
CA ALA A 178 15.39 22.82 7.41
C ALA A 178 14.56 21.84 8.26
N PRO A 179 13.22 21.73 8.13
CA PRO A 179 12.44 20.72 8.86
C PRO A 179 12.77 19.29 8.45
N LEU A 180 13.08 19.05 7.18
CA LEU A 180 13.46 17.73 6.66
C LEU A 180 14.80 17.24 7.25
N CYS A 181 15.71 18.16 7.55
CA CYS A 181 17.01 17.84 8.15
C CYS A 181 16.97 17.76 9.69
N ARG A 182 16.00 18.41 10.35
CA ARG A 182 15.99 18.60 11.80
C ARG A 182 14.87 17.87 12.54
N ASN A 183 13.86 17.39 11.81
CA ASN A 183 12.79 16.60 12.39
C ASN A 183 12.84 15.18 11.86
N ARG A 184 13.33 14.25 12.69
CA ARG A 184 13.53 12.85 12.31
C ARG A 184 12.22 12.17 11.88
N HIS A 185 11.11 12.45 12.55
CA HIS A 185 9.82 11.83 12.23
C HIS A 185 9.32 12.28 10.86
N LEU A 186 9.38 13.60 10.57
CA LEU A 186 9.01 14.10 9.24
C LEU A 186 9.95 13.53 8.16
N ALA A 187 11.26 13.53 8.41
CA ALA A 187 12.25 12.98 7.48
C ALA A 187 11.97 11.51 7.16
N SER A 188 11.63 10.71 8.18
CA SER A 188 11.23 9.30 7.97
C SER A 188 9.97 9.19 7.12
N LEU A 189 8.90 9.92 7.44
CA LEU A 189 7.65 9.89 6.65
C LEU A 189 7.88 10.27 5.18
N MET A 190 8.69 11.31 4.94
CA MET A 190 9.04 11.80 3.60
C MET A 190 9.92 10.82 2.81
N ALA A 191 10.71 9.98 3.49
CA ALA A 191 11.50 8.93 2.87
C ALA A 191 10.69 7.63 2.67
N ASP A 192 9.87 7.26 3.63
CA ASP A 192 9.12 5.99 3.65
C ASP A 192 7.95 5.99 2.67
N LEU A 193 7.15 7.06 2.64
CA LEU A 193 5.94 7.12 1.84
C LEU A 193 6.18 6.92 0.33
N PRO A 194 7.20 7.54 -0.31
CA PRO A 194 7.51 7.30 -1.72
C PRO A 194 7.84 5.84 -2.05
N VAL A 195 8.45 5.10 -1.13
CA VAL A 195 8.71 3.67 -1.29
C VAL A 195 7.43 2.86 -1.05
N PHE A 196 6.66 3.20 -0.02
CA PHE A 196 5.47 2.46 0.36
C PHE A 196 4.38 2.49 -0.73
N ILE A 197 4.14 3.63 -1.35
CA ILE A 197 3.15 3.75 -2.43
C ILE A 197 3.54 2.99 -3.71
N ARG A 198 4.80 2.58 -3.89
CA ARG A 198 5.22 1.74 -5.03
C ARG A 198 4.69 0.30 -4.95
N GLN A 199 3.96 -0.07 -3.90
CA GLN A 199 3.12 -1.26 -3.88
C GLN A 199 1.85 -1.12 -4.75
N SER A 200 1.53 0.08 -5.21
CA SER A 200 0.59 0.30 -6.31
C SER A 200 1.21 -0.19 -7.63
N HIS A 201 0.37 -0.75 -8.50
CA HIS A 201 0.79 -1.10 -9.85
C HIS A 201 0.39 -0.01 -10.86
N ALA A 202 0.00 1.14 -10.36
CA ALA A 202 -0.28 2.36 -11.13
C ALA A 202 -1.00 2.08 -12.46
N GLU A 203 -0.32 2.24 -13.60
CA GLU A 203 -0.88 2.12 -14.94
C GLU A 203 -1.53 0.75 -15.21
N ARG A 204 -1.03 -0.33 -14.58
CA ARG A 204 -1.64 -1.66 -14.72
C ARG A 204 -3.01 -1.72 -14.02
N ASP A 205 -3.12 -1.12 -12.84
CA ASP A 205 -4.37 -1.06 -12.08
C ASP A 205 -5.37 -0.09 -12.78
N GLU A 206 -4.87 1.01 -13.37
CA GLU A 206 -5.67 1.93 -14.21
C GLU A 206 -6.22 1.22 -15.45
N ALA A 207 -5.40 0.48 -16.17
CA ALA A 207 -5.81 -0.28 -17.34
C ALA A 207 -6.87 -1.34 -16.99
N ALA A 208 -6.65 -2.11 -15.93
CA ALA A 208 -7.61 -3.12 -15.49
C ALA A 208 -8.95 -2.50 -15.05
N LEU A 209 -8.93 -1.34 -14.41
CA LEU A 209 -10.15 -0.58 -14.09
C LEU A 209 -10.87 -0.11 -15.36
N ALA A 210 -10.12 0.41 -16.34
CA ALA A 210 -10.69 0.87 -17.61
C ALA A 210 -11.34 -0.27 -18.41
N GLU A 211 -10.75 -1.46 -18.43
CA GLU A 211 -11.36 -2.64 -19.04
C GLU A 211 -12.73 -2.99 -18.44
N ARG A 212 -12.87 -2.89 -17.11
CA ARG A 212 -14.13 -3.07 -16.41
C ARG A 212 -15.17 -2.00 -16.77
N LEU A 213 -14.72 -0.74 -16.88
CA LEU A 213 -15.60 0.37 -17.28
C LEU A 213 -16.17 0.15 -18.69
N ILE A 214 -15.34 -0.24 -19.65
CA ILE A 214 -15.76 -0.50 -21.04
C ILE A 214 -16.77 -1.66 -21.11
N LYS A 215 -16.60 -2.68 -20.28
CA LYS A 215 -17.54 -3.82 -20.19
C LYS A 215 -18.83 -3.49 -19.45
N GLY A 216 -18.96 -2.31 -18.85
CA GLY A 216 -20.13 -1.94 -18.04
C GLY A 216 -20.19 -2.65 -16.67
N GLU A 217 -19.11 -3.23 -16.22
CA GLU A 217 -19.02 -4.00 -14.96
C GLU A 217 -18.80 -3.12 -13.72
N CYS A 218 -18.63 -1.83 -13.88
CA CYS A 218 -18.53 -0.85 -12.79
C CYS A 218 -19.34 0.41 -13.10
N GLY A 219 -19.76 1.11 -12.03
CA GLY A 219 -20.65 2.27 -12.13
C GLY A 219 -20.05 3.39 -12.99
N THR A 220 -20.93 4.20 -13.58
CA THR A 220 -20.59 5.36 -14.41
C THR A 220 -20.42 6.60 -13.56
N TRP A 221 -19.88 7.69 -14.17
CA TRP A 221 -19.66 9.01 -13.55
C TRP A 221 -21.00 9.78 -13.42
N LYS A 222 -21.88 9.31 -12.52
CA LYS A 222 -23.15 9.95 -12.21
C LYS A 222 -23.12 10.46 -10.77
N LEU A 223 -23.68 11.66 -10.58
CA LEU A 223 -23.95 12.25 -9.28
C LEU A 223 -25.21 11.62 -8.66
#